data_bd96711394a50c38864d10e09f2662b0
#
_entry.id   bd96711394a50c38864d10e09f2662b0
#
_cell.length_a   1.000
_cell.length_b   1.000
_cell.length_c   1.000
_cell.angle_alpha   90.00
_cell.angle_beta   90.00
_cell.angle_gamma   90.00
#
_symmetry.space_group_name_H-M   'P 1'
#
loop_
_entity.id
_entity.type
_entity.pdbx_description
1 polymer ?
#
loop_
_entity_poly.entity_id
_entity_poly.type
_entity_poly.pdbx_seq_one_letter_code
_entity_poly.pdbx_strand_id
1 'polypeptide(L)'
;MRMLEAYDEEHLRIYVAEHEGEPLSAAIALNYGGKLFYIYGASSNEKRNLMPNYLMQQTMIRWALETGCTEYDFGGVFEMDKSNGLFRFKEGFCHQEGVTKFVGEIDHVYKKSIYFAFVNLLPIYKKFRGLFKKKNK
;
A
#
# COMPACT_ATOMS: atom_id res chain seq x y z
N MET A 1 -4.36 -16.60 5.90
CA MET A 1 -3.61 -15.47 5.28
C MET A 1 -2.45 -16.08 4.49
N ARG A 2 -2.69 -16.34 3.19
CA ARG A 2 -1.81 -17.20 2.36
C ARG A 2 -0.40 -16.64 2.10
N MET A 3 -0.17 -15.33 2.24
CA MET A 3 1.16 -14.77 2.03
C MET A 3 2.17 -15.20 3.10
N LEU A 4 1.76 -15.21 4.37
CA LEU A 4 2.63 -15.64 5.48
C LEU A 4 2.94 -17.15 5.47
N GLU A 5 2.14 -17.93 4.75
CA GLU A 5 2.37 -19.36 4.55
C GLU A 5 3.28 -19.64 3.35
N ALA A 6 3.36 -18.70 2.40
CA ALA A 6 4.08 -18.84 1.14
C ALA A 6 5.51 -18.30 1.20
N TYR A 7 5.82 -17.41 2.12
CA TYR A 7 7.12 -16.76 2.26
C TYR A 7 7.67 -16.96 3.67
N ASP A 8 8.96 -17.19 3.77
CA ASP A 8 9.69 -17.23 5.03
C ASP A 8 10.04 -15.82 5.56
N GLU A 9 10.64 -15.76 6.75
CA GLU A 9 11.02 -14.49 7.39
C GLU A 9 12.18 -13.77 6.70
N GLU A 10 12.91 -14.44 5.81
CA GLU A 10 13.94 -13.83 4.99
C GLU A 10 13.34 -13.01 3.85
N HIS A 11 12.13 -13.37 3.40
CA HIS A 11 11.46 -12.72 2.30
C HIS A 11 10.30 -11.82 2.73
N LEU A 12 9.53 -12.20 3.77
CA LEU A 12 8.35 -11.45 4.19
C LEU A 12 8.44 -11.09 5.67
N ARG A 13 8.32 -9.80 5.99
CA ARG A 13 8.28 -9.32 7.37
C ARG A 13 7.08 -8.44 7.64
N ILE A 14 6.55 -8.58 8.87
CA ILE A 14 5.56 -7.68 9.43
C ILE A 14 6.26 -6.79 10.44
N TYR A 15 6.09 -5.50 10.29
CA TYR A 15 6.60 -4.48 11.20
C TYR A 15 5.44 -3.86 11.97
N VAL A 16 5.64 -3.65 13.26
CA VAL A 16 4.69 -2.91 14.11
C VAL A 16 5.48 -1.88 14.90
N ALA A 17 5.11 -0.62 14.78
CA ALA A 17 5.64 0.44 15.61
C ALA A 17 4.70 0.66 16.80
N GLU A 18 5.23 0.51 18.01
CA GLU A 18 4.50 0.61 19.26
C GLU A 18 5.07 1.73 20.13
N HIS A 19 4.22 2.31 20.96
CA HIS A 19 4.61 3.25 21.99
C HIS A 19 3.80 2.97 23.25
N GLU A 20 4.48 2.70 24.38
CA GLU A 20 3.86 2.35 25.65
C GLU A 20 2.87 1.17 25.56
N GLY A 21 3.18 0.16 24.70
CA GLY A 21 2.34 -1.01 24.49
C GLY A 21 1.16 -0.79 23.53
N GLU A 22 1.00 0.42 22.96
CA GLU A 22 -0.02 0.73 21.97
C GLU A 22 0.55 0.66 20.55
N PRO A 23 -0.02 -0.16 19.63
CA PRO A 23 0.40 -0.19 18.24
C PRO A 23 -0.06 1.07 17.50
N LEU A 24 0.88 1.84 16.97
CA LEU A 24 0.62 3.09 16.26
C LEU A 24 0.62 2.93 14.75
N SER A 25 1.45 2.03 14.23
CA SER A 25 1.47 1.71 12.79
C SER A 25 1.95 0.29 12.56
N ALA A 26 1.56 -0.29 11.43
CA ALA A 26 1.98 -1.60 10.99
C ALA A 26 2.24 -1.61 9.49
N ALA A 27 3.17 -2.47 9.04
CA ALA A 27 3.49 -2.64 7.63
C ALA A 27 3.81 -4.10 7.31
N ILE A 28 3.61 -4.47 6.05
CA ILE A 28 4.10 -5.71 5.46
C ILE A 28 5.07 -5.35 4.35
N ALA A 29 6.29 -5.89 4.45
CA ALA A 29 7.33 -5.73 3.46
C ALA A 29 7.75 -7.08 2.89
N LEU A 30 7.96 -7.13 1.58
CA LEU A 30 8.45 -8.30 0.84
C LEU A 30 9.80 -7.96 0.21
N ASN A 31 10.80 -8.78 0.51
CA ASN A 31 12.11 -8.74 -0.13
C ASN A 31 12.19 -9.83 -1.18
N TYR A 32 12.26 -9.44 -2.45
CA TYR A 32 12.32 -10.40 -3.54
C TYR A 32 13.06 -9.82 -4.75
N GLY A 33 13.97 -10.62 -5.32
CA GLY A 33 14.68 -10.26 -6.55
C GLY A 33 15.57 -9.02 -6.44
N GLY A 34 16.16 -8.75 -5.26
CA GLY A 34 17.01 -7.57 -5.03
C GLY A 34 16.23 -6.27 -4.82
N LYS A 35 14.92 -6.37 -4.61
CA LYS A 35 14.02 -5.25 -4.38
C LYS A 35 13.16 -5.48 -3.15
N LEU A 36 13.00 -4.46 -2.33
CA LEU A 36 12.07 -4.48 -1.22
C LEU A 36 10.78 -3.76 -1.59
N PHE A 37 9.68 -4.43 -1.39
CA PHE A 37 8.33 -3.93 -1.66
C PHE A 37 7.61 -3.59 -0.35
N TYR A 38 7.19 -2.35 -0.18
CA TYR A 38 6.24 -1.94 0.84
C TYR A 38 4.81 -2.25 0.37
N ILE A 39 4.28 -3.42 0.75
CA ILE A 39 3.03 -3.95 0.19
C ILE A 39 1.81 -3.34 0.87
N TYR A 40 1.79 -3.35 2.19
CA TYR A 40 0.68 -2.84 2.99
C TYR A 40 1.20 -2.00 4.14
N GLY A 41 0.45 -0.96 4.46
CA GLY A 41 0.66 -0.17 5.64
C GLY A 41 -0.66 0.31 6.23
N ALA A 42 -0.69 0.37 7.54
CA ALA A 42 -1.77 0.92 8.32
C ALA A 42 -1.20 1.82 9.42
N SER A 43 -1.89 2.89 9.75
CA SER A 43 -1.50 3.76 10.85
C SER A 43 -2.71 4.24 11.62
N SER A 44 -2.56 4.34 12.95
CA SER A 44 -3.49 5.04 13.81
C SER A 44 -3.43 6.55 13.55
N ASN A 45 -4.48 7.26 13.92
CA ASN A 45 -4.46 8.71 14.00
C ASN A 45 -3.92 9.22 15.34
N GLU A 46 -3.74 8.31 16.30
CA GLU A 46 -3.21 8.62 17.63
C GLU A 46 -1.71 8.91 17.56
N LYS A 47 -1.23 9.79 18.44
CA LYS A 47 0.20 10.09 18.65
C LYS A 47 1.00 10.31 17.36
N ARG A 48 0.40 10.94 16.34
CA ARG A 48 1.04 11.19 15.03
C ARG A 48 2.32 12.02 15.10
N ASN A 49 2.45 12.83 16.15
CA ASN A 49 3.65 13.61 16.45
C ASN A 49 4.89 12.74 16.71
N LEU A 50 4.72 11.46 17.08
CA LEU A 50 5.82 10.50 17.26
C LEU A 50 6.34 9.94 15.92
N MET A 51 5.68 10.28 14.82
CA MET A 51 6.08 9.88 13.46
C MET A 51 6.33 8.37 13.27
N PRO A 52 5.42 7.47 13.74
CA PRO A 52 5.67 6.02 13.72
C PRO A 52 5.92 5.48 12.31
N ASN A 53 5.29 6.07 11.28
CA ASN A 53 5.49 5.66 9.88
C ASN A 53 6.92 5.96 9.39
N TYR A 54 7.55 7.02 9.85
CA TYR A 54 8.95 7.32 9.49
C TYR A 54 9.91 6.31 10.09
N LEU A 55 9.75 5.98 11.37
CA LEU A 55 10.53 4.93 12.03
C LEU A 55 10.39 3.59 11.30
N MET A 56 9.16 3.23 10.94
CA MET A 56 8.86 1.99 10.25
C MET A 56 9.51 1.94 8.86
N GLN A 57 9.42 3.01 8.06
CA GLN A 57 10.08 3.11 6.77
C GLN A 57 11.61 3.04 6.91
N GLN A 58 12.19 3.74 7.88
CA GLN A 58 13.62 3.69 8.15
C GLN A 58 14.08 2.25 8.47
N THR A 59 13.32 1.53 9.27
CA THR A 59 13.63 0.14 9.64
C THR A 59 13.57 -0.80 8.43
N MET A 60 12.56 -0.65 7.58
CA MET A 60 12.44 -1.44 6.35
C MET A 60 13.54 -1.12 5.33
N ILE A 61 13.88 0.17 5.16
CA ILE A 61 15.00 0.59 4.30
C ILE A 61 16.32 0.01 4.80
N ARG A 62 16.55 0.01 6.12
CA ARG A 62 17.75 -0.61 6.71
C ARG A 62 17.80 -2.11 6.39
N TRP A 63 16.70 -2.82 6.56
CA TRP A 63 16.63 -4.23 6.19
C TRP A 63 16.90 -4.46 4.69
N ALA A 64 16.39 -3.60 3.80
CA ALA A 64 16.70 -3.66 2.38
C ALA A 64 18.20 -3.55 2.11
N LEU A 65 18.88 -2.59 2.76
CA LEU A 65 20.33 -2.38 2.62
C LEU A 65 21.13 -3.57 3.17
N GLU A 66 20.76 -4.09 4.33
CA GLU A 66 21.41 -5.24 4.98
C GLU A 66 21.29 -6.52 4.14
N THR A 67 20.23 -6.65 3.37
CA THR A 67 19.99 -7.81 2.48
C THR A 67 20.46 -7.58 1.04
N GLY A 68 21.11 -6.44 0.76
CA GLY A 68 21.68 -6.13 -0.55
C GLY A 68 20.65 -5.75 -1.61
N CYS A 69 19.45 -5.30 -1.22
CA CYS A 69 18.50 -4.73 -2.16
C CYS A 69 19.04 -3.45 -2.78
N THR A 70 18.87 -3.31 -4.08
CA THR A 70 19.24 -2.10 -4.84
C THR A 70 18.07 -1.16 -5.05
N GLU A 71 16.85 -1.63 -4.84
CA GLU A 71 15.63 -0.86 -5.02
C GLU A 71 14.69 -1.00 -3.82
N TYR A 72 13.95 0.08 -3.54
CA TYR A 72 12.87 0.11 -2.55
C TYR A 72 11.60 0.66 -3.17
N ASP A 73 10.54 -0.14 -3.22
CA ASP A 73 9.26 0.23 -3.80
C ASP A 73 8.27 0.67 -2.72
N PHE A 74 7.97 1.95 -2.69
CA PHE A 74 6.98 2.54 -1.77
C PHE A 74 5.52 2.23 -2.13
N GLY A 75 5.28 1.46 -3.20
CA GLY A 75 3.95 1.21 -3.74
C GLY A 75 3.34 2.42 -4.44
N GLY A 76 2.18 2.24 -5.04
CA GLY A 76 1.53 3.24 -5.87
C GLY A 76 1.08 4.50 -5.13
N VAL A 77 0.88 5.56 -5.88
CA VAL A 77 0.16 6.78 -5.50
C VAL A 77 -0.90 7.06 -6.55
N PHE A 78 -2.10 7.47 -6.13
CA PHE A 78 -3.19 7.74 -7.06
C PHE A 78 -3.04 9.10 -7.76
N GLU A 79 -2.51 10.09 -7.03
CA GLU A 79 -2.36 11.45 -7.51
C GLU A 79 -0.97 11.99 -7.11
N MET A 80 -0.29 12.59 -8.08
CA MET A 80 0.98 13.27 -7.86
C MET A 80 0.74 14.75 -7.51
N ASP A 81 -0.06 14.96 -6.46
CA ASP A 81 -0.38 16.31 -5.98
C ASP A 81 0.21 16.50 -4.58
N LYS A 82 0.90 17.61 -4.39
CA LYS A 82 1.49 18.00 -3.09
C LYS A 82 0.45 18.27 -2.00
N SER A 83 -0.82 18.47 -2.34
CA SER A 83 -1.91 18.50 -1.36
C SER A 83 -2.21 17.11 -0.77
N ASN A 84 -1.88 16.04 -1.50
CA ASN A 84 -2.08 14.66 -1.05
C ASN A 84 -1.01 14.26 -0.03
N GLY A 85 -1.43 13.99 1.21
CA GLY A 85 -0.51 13.65 2.31
C GLY A 85 0.29 12.37 2.08
N LEU A 86 -0.28 11.37 1.38
CA LEU A 86 0.42 10.13 1.06
C LEU A 86 1.52 10.36 0.01
N PHE A 87 1.22 11.17 -1.01
CA PHE A 87 2.22 11.55 -2.01
C PHE A 87 3.39 12.31 -1.35
N ARG A 88 3.11 13.33 -0.55
CA ARG A 88 4.13 14.10 0.17
C ARG A 88 5.00 13.23 1.08
N PHE A 89 4.39 12.27 1.78
CA PHE A 89 5.11 11.34 2.64
C PHE A 89 6.10 10.50 1.83
N LYS A 90 5.67 9.91 0.72
CA LYS A 90 6.52 9.07 -0.15
C LYS A 90 7.57 9.91 -0.89
N GLU A 91 7.20 11.07 -1.41
CA GLU A 91 8.11 12.03 -2.07
C GLU A 91 9.29 12.41 -1.15
N GLY A 92 9.05 12.52 0.16
CA GLY A 92 10.10 12.82 1.14
C GLY A 92 11.25 11.81 1.19
N PHE A 93 11.05 10.59 0.71
CA PHE A 93 12.08 9.56 0.62
C PHE A 93 12.70 9.43 -0.78
N CYS A 94 12.05 9.96 -1.82
CA CYS A 94 12.40 9.77 -3.24
C CYS A 94 12.74 11.10 -3.92
N HIS A 95 13.69 11.86 -3.39
CA HIS A 95 13.93 13.26 -3.79
C HIS A 95 14.23 13.51 -5.27
N GLN A 96 14.83 12.58 -6.00
CA GLN A 96 15.30 12.83 -7.36
C GLN A 96 14.72 11.88 -8.41
N GLU A 97 14.45 10.64 -8.08
CA GLU A 97 14.05 9.63 -9.09
C GLU A 97 12.54 9.59 -9.35
N GLY A 98 11.77 10.19 -8.44
CA GLY A 98 10.38 10.45 -8.68
C GLY A 98 9.48 9.22 -8.78
N VAL A 99 8.37 9.39 -9.47
CA VAL A 99 7.33 8.39 -9.63
C VAL A 99 7.39 7.80 -11.03
N THR A 100 7.49 6.48 -11.12
CA THR A 100 7.34 5.77 -12.40
C THR A 100 5.86 5.73 -12.79
N LYS A 101 5.54 6.28 -13.96
CA LYS A 101 4.20 6.17 -14.53
C LYS A 101 4.07 4.85 -15.28
N PHE A 102 3.19 3.99 -14.82
CA PHE A 102 2.78 2.82 -15.58
C PHE A 102 1.86 3.23 -16.73
N VAL A 103 1.86 2.45 -17.80
CA VAL A 103 0.99 2.65 -18.99
C VAL A 103 -0.49 2.59 -18.61
N GLY A 104 -0.82 1.99 -17.47
CA GLY A 104 -2.16 1.77 -16.97
C GLY A 104 -2.59 0.32 -17.14
N GLU A 105 -3.87 0.07 -16.85
CA GLU A 105 -4.48 -1.24 -17.03
C GLU A 105 -5.06 -1.35 -18.44
N ILE A 106 -4.83 -2.47 -19.10
CA ILE A 106 -5.37 -2.77 -20.42
C ILE A 106 -6.35 -3.93 -20.30
N ASP A 107 -7.62 -3.65 -20.52
CA ASP A 107 -8.66 -4.67 -20.50
C ASP A 107 -8.74 -5.42 -21.83
N HIS A 108 -8.48 -6.72 -21.81
CA HIS A 108 -8.69 -7.58 -22.97
C HIS A 108 -10.09 -8.17 -22.94
N VAL A 109 -11.01 -7.55 -23.70
CA VAL A 109 -12.45 -7.86 -23.66
C VAL A 109 -12.81 -9.03 -24.56
N TYR A 110 -13.06 -10.20 -23.99
CA TYR A 110 -13.53 -11.40 -24.71
C TYR A 110 -15.03 -11.38 -25.04
N LYS A 111 -15.85 -10.93 -24.08
CA LYS A 111 -17.33 -10.85 -24.22
C LYS A 111 -17.82 -9.46 -23.90
N LYS A 112 -18.08 -8.67 -24.93
CA LYS A 112 -18.46 -7.24 -24.81
C LYS A 112 -19.71 -7.03 -23.93
N SER A 113 -20.72 -7.90 -24.01
CA SER A 113 -21.96 -7.78 -23.21
C SER A 113 -21.73 -7.97 -21.72
N ILE A 114 -20.91 -8.96 -21.35
CA ILE A 114 -20.55 -9.23 -19.95
C ILE A 114 -19.67 -8.10 -19.41
N TYR A 115 -18.69 -7.65 -20.19
CA TYR A 115 -17.83 -6.55 -19.80
C TYR A 115 -18.61 -5.26 -19.59
N PHE A 116 -19.55 -4.93 -20.51
CA PHE A 116 -20.43 -3.78 -20.36
C PHE A 116 -21.25 -3.85 -19.07
N ALA A 117 -21.85 -5.02 -18.79
CA ALA A 117 -22.60 -5.23 -17.55
C ALA A 117 -21.70 -5.08 -16.31
N PHE A 118 -20.49 -5.61 -16.34
CA PHE A 118 -19.53 -5.51 -15.24
C PHE A 118 -19.13 -4.06 -14.97
N VAL A 119 -18.76 -3.32 -16.01
CA VAL A 119 -18.28 -1.95 -15.87
C VAL A 119 -19.38 -0.96 -15.52
N ASN A 120 -20.58 -1.12 -16.09
CA ASN A 120 -21.65 -0.12 -15.96
C ASN A 120 -22.71 -0.50 -14.94
N LEU A 121 -23.12 -1.76 -14.87
CA LEU A 121 -24.22 -2.18 -13.98
C LEU A 121 -23.75 -2.54 -12.57
N LEU A 122 -22.56 -3.13 -12.44
CA LEU A 122 -22.05 -3.51 -11.13
C LEU A 122 -21.80 -2.32 -10.19
N PRO A 123 -21.25 -1.17 -10.63
CA PRO A 123 -21.12 0.02 -9.79
C PRO A 123 -22.46 0.57 -9.33
N ILE A 124 -23.45 0.58 -10.22
CA ILE A 124 -24.83 1.00 -9.92
C ILE A 124 -25.42 0.09 -8.84
N TYR A 125 -25.32 -1.22 -9.02
CA TYR A 125 -25.80 -2.20 -8.03
C TYR A 125 -25.11 -2.01 -6.66
N LYS A 126 -23.78 -1.84 -6.64
CA LYS A 126 -23.04 -1.58 -5.39
C LYS A 126 -23.48 -0.31 -4.69
N LYS A 127 -23.76 0.75 -5.46
CA LYS A 127 -24.26 2.03 -4.93
C LYS A 127 -25.63 1.85 -4.26
N PHE A 128 -26.56 1.14 -4.92
CA PHE A 128 -27.89 0.85 -4.34
C PHE A 128 -27.79 -0.03 -3.10
N ARG A 129 -26.99 -1.10 -3.14
CA ARG A 129 -26.75 -1.96 -1.97
C ARG A 129 -26.17 -1.23 -0.79
N GLY A 130 -25.29 -0.23 -1.02
CA GLY A 130 -24.72 0.63 0.02
C GLY A 130 -25.77 1.51 0.71
N LEU A 131 -26.75 2.00 -0.04
CA LEU A 131 -27.86 2.81 0.47
C LEU A 131 -28.81 1.99 1.39
N PHE A 132 -29.08 0.74 1.05
CA PHE A 132 -29.90 -0.15 1.86
C PHE A 132 -29.19 -0.58 3.18
N LYS A 133 -27.86 -0.72 3.16
CA LYS A 133 -27.08 -1.04 4.37
C LYS A 133 -27.00 0.11 5.38
N LYS A 134 -27.15 1.35 4.91
CA LYS A 134 -27.13 2.56 5.77
C LYS A 134 -28.46 2.82 6.49
N LYS A 135 -29.55 2.19 6.04
CA LYS A 135 -30.90 2.37 6.60
C LYS A 135 -31.22 1.41 7.77
N ASN A 136 -30.35 0.42 8.01
CA ASN A 136 -30.53 -0.61 9.05
C ASN A 136 -29.45 -0.52 10.17
N LYS A 137 -28.94 0.69 10.42
CA LYS A 137 -28.12 1.00 11.60
C LYS A 137 -28.75 2.12 12.39
#